data_6bd5e394b9eb52aa909d1cc6892fb105
#
_entry.id   6bd5e394b9eb52aa909d1cc6892fb105
#
_cell.length_a   1.000
_cell.length_b   1.000
_cell.length_c   1.000
_cell.angle_alpha   90.00
_cell.angle_beta   90.00
_cell.angle_gamma   90.00
#
_symmetry.space_group_name_H-M   'P 1'
#
loop_
_entity.id
_entity.type
_entity.pdbx_description
1 polymer ?
#
loop_
_entity_poly.entity_id
_entity_poly.type
_entity_poly.pdbx_seq_one_letter_code
_entity_poly.pdbx_strand_id
1 'polypeptide(L)'
;MSTLKKVIWPQVILFGDSITQFAFQANGWGSEISHKLARKCDVVNRGLSGYNTRWAKLVLPRIVPISEAPIAALTVFFGANDCALEDKNPAQHVPLQEFTENLKDIVKYLLSTGVSNDKIIFITPPPLQEAAWEKECLLKCSALNRLNSVAGQYAQACFQAAGQSGVDVLDLWTLMQKDGQDFSVYLSDGLHLSDKGNQFVAEHLWTLLERRVTDLPFILPYWGMWTQNVLRAAYCAIKTQVK
;
A
#
# COMPACT_ATOMS: atom_id res chain seq x y z
N MET A 1 22.93 16.88 -31.29
CA MET A 1 21.53 16.48 -30.99
C MET A 1 21.27 16.75 -29.53
N SER A 2 20.38 17.67 -29.16
CA SER A 2 20.00 17.93 -27.78
C SER A 2 19.17 16.72 -27.29
N THR A 3 19.74 15.91 -26.39
CA THR A 3 18.97 14.84 -25.73
C THR A 3 17.93 15.49 -24.83
N LEU A 4 16.66 15.35 -25.16
CA LEU A 4 15.57 15.75 -24.28
C LEU A 4 15.72 14.98 -22.95
N LYS A 5 15.74 15.67 -21.82
CA LYS A 5 15.73 15.02 -20.51
C LYS A 5 14.43 14.21 -20.37
N LYS A 6 14.56 12.97 -19.95
CA LYS A 6 13.42 12.12 -19.59
C LYS A 6 12.61 12.80 -18.48
N VAL A 7 11.30 12.88 -18.66
CA VAL A 7 10.40 13.31 -17.57
C VAL A 7 10.32 12.17 -16.56
N ILE A 8 10.72 12.44 -15.32
CA ILE A 8 10.65 11.48 -14.22
C ILE A 8 9.38 11.77 -13.43
N TRP A 9 8.50 10.78 -13.35
CA TRP A 9 7.27 10.88 -12.60
C TRP A 9 7.49 10.49 -11.13
N PRO A 10 6.97 11.26 -10.17
CA PRO A 10 6.91 10.81 -8.79
C PRO A 10 6.14 9.50 -8.67
N GLN A 11 6.44 8.71 -7.65
CA GLN A 11 5.81 7.41 -7.44
C GLN A 11 5.08 7.33 -6.11
N VAL A 12 3.89 6.74 -6.14
CA VAL A 12 3.22 6.19 -4.96
C VAL A 12 3.37 4.67 -5.04
N ILE A 13 4.08 4.07 -4.08
CA ILE A 13 4.36 2.63 -4.05
C ILE A 13 3.38 1.96 -3.10
N LEU A 14 2.67 0.93 -3.59
CA LEU A 14 1.79 0.09 -2.79
C LEU A 14 2.51 -1.23 -2.49
N PHE A 15 3.07 -1.36 -1.28
CA PHE A 15 3.80 -2.54 -0.86
C PHE A 15 2.97 -3.36 0.13
N GLY A 16 2.75 -4.64 -0.16
CA GLY A 16 1.90 -5.49 0.67
C GLY A 16 1.78 -6.93 0.16
N ASP A 17 0.81 -7.62 0.69
CA ASP A 17 0.48 -9.02 0.37
C ASP A 17 -0.55 -9.16 -0.78
N SER A 18 -1.42 -10.18 -0.73
CA SER A 18 -2.48 -10.42 -1.72
C SER A 18 -3.47 -9.26 -1.80
N ILE A 19 -3.81 -8.62 -0.69
CA ILE A 19 -4.75 -7.49 -0.65
C ILE A 19 -4.19 -6.32 -1.48
N THR A 20 -2.88 -6.14 -1.48
CA THR A 20 -2.19 -5.17 -2.32
C THR A 20 -2.00 -5.68 -3.75
N GLN A 21 -1.64 -6.96 -3.94
CA GLN A 21 -1.48 -7.52 -5.28
C GLN A 21 -2.75 -7.36 -6.11
N PHE A 22 -3.91 -7.57 -5.50
CA PHE A 22 -5.21 -7.46 -6.16
C PHE A 22 -5.78 -6.04 -6.20
N ALA A 23 -5.05 -5.04 -5.69
CA ALA A 23 -5.52 -3.65 -5.64
C ALA A 23 -5.82 -3.02 -7.02
N PHE A 24 -5.32 -3.59 -8.12
CA PHE A 24 -5.59 -3.12 -9.47
C PHE A 24 -6.60 -3.98 -10.25
N GLN A 25 -7.27 -4.91 -9.60
CA GLN A 25 -8.43 -5.58 -10.19
C GLN A 25 -9.58 -4.58 -10.42
N ALA A 26 -10.61 -5.01 -11.15
CA ALA A 26 -11.82 -4.20 -11.30
C ALA A 26 -12.34 -3.79 -9.92
N ASN A 27 -12.68 -2.51 -9.74
CA ASN A 27 -13.09 -1.91 -8.47
C ASN A 27 -12.04 -1.98 -7.33
N GLY A 28 -10.77 -2.29 -7.65
CA GLY A 28 -9.69 -2.38 -6.67
C GLY A 28 -9.27 -1.01 -6.12
N TRP A 29 -8.90 -0.94 -4.84
CA TRP A 29 -8.53 0.29 -4.16
C TRP A 29 -7.33 1.01 -4.79
N GLY A 30 -6.36 0.28 -5.34
CA GLY A 30 -5.22 0.84 -6.04
C GLY A 30 -5.60 1.47 -7.38
N SER A 31 -6.60 0.93 -8.08
CA SER A 31 -7.15 1.51 -9.31
C SER A 31 -7.80 2.87 -9.02
N GLU A 32 -8.56 2.99 -7.94
CA GLU A 32 -9.18 4.25 -7.52
C GLU A 32 -8.11 5.30 -7.16
N ILE A 33 -7.09 4.92 -6.39
CA ILE A 33 -5.96 5.81 -6.06
C ILE A 33 -5.21 6.24 -7.33
N SER A 34 -4.96 5.31 -8.26
CA SER A 34 -4.28 5.60 -9.52
C SER A 34 -5.09 6.58 -10.38
N HIS A 35 -6.41 6.44 -10.41
CA HIS A 35 -7.29 7.38 -11.11
C HIS A 35 -7.17 8.80 -10.54
N LYS A 36 -7.20 8.96 -9.22
CA LYS A 36 -7.06 10.26 -8.53
C LYS A 36 -5.69 10.92 -8.79
N LEU A 37 -4.65 10.13 -9.03
CA LEU A 37 -3.28 10.59 -9.26
C LEU A 37 -2.89 10.70 -10.73
N ALA A 38 -3.85 10.51 -11.65
CA ALA A 38 -3.61 10.62 -13.09
C ALA A 38 -2.89 11.92 -13.44
N ARG A 39 -1.76 11.82 -14.15
CA ARG A 39 -0.89 12.94 -14.54
C ARG A 39 -0.17 13.66 -13.38
N LYS A 40 -0.20 13.15 -12.16
CA LYS A 40 0.59 13.66 -11.02
C LYS A 40 1.66 12.67 -10.58
N CYS A 41 1.30 11.40 -10.45
CA CYS A 41 2.19 10.32 -9.99
C CYS A 41 1.91 9.03 -10.75
N ASP A 42 2.94 8.18 -10.83
CA ASP A 42 2.76 6.76 -11.11
C ASP A 42 2.36 6.05 -9.81
N VAL A 43 1.35 5.18 -9.89
CA VAL A 43 1.02 4.28 -8.78
C VAL A 43 1.58 2.89 -9.11
N VAL A 44 2.52 2.43 -8.27
CA VAL A 44 3.30 1.23 -8.54
C VAL A 44 2.89 0.14 -7.57
N ASN A 45 2.24 -0.91 -8.08
CA ASN A 45 1.85 -2.07 -7.27
C ASN A 45 3.07 -2.98 -6.99
N ARG A 46 3.31 -3.26 -5.71
CA ARG A 46 4.31 -4.20 -5.19
C ARG A 46 3.66 -5.14 -4.19
N GLY A 47 2.46 -5.61 -4.51
CA GLY A 47 1.75 -6.65 -3.76
C GLY A 47 2.28 -8.03 -4.10
N LEU A 48 2.44 -8.87 -3.07
CA LEU A 48 3.01 -10.19 -3.13
C LEU A 48 2.09 -11.18 -2.39
N SER A 49 1.19 -11.82 -3.14
CA SER A 49 0.20 -12.73 -2.56
C SER A 49 0.84 -13.82 -1.69
N GLY A 50 0.30 -14.02 -0.49
CA GLY A 50 0.78 -15.01 0.47
C GLY A 50 1.99 -14.57 1.30
N TYR A 51 2.62 -13.44 0.99
CA TYR A 51 3.80 -12.98 1.74
C TYR A 51 3.44 -12.50 3.14
N ASN A 52 4.31 -12.80 4.07
CA ASN A 52 4.36 -12.26 5.42
C ASN A 52 5.49 -11.20 5.54
N THR A 53 5.59 -10.54 6.68
CA THR A 53 6.62 -9.50 6.89
C THR A 53 8.06 -10.05 6.88
N ARG A 54 8.27 -11.32 7.24
CA ARG A 54 9.59 -11.96 7.19
C ARG A 54 10.11 -12.02 5.76
N TRP A 55 9.28 -12.47 4.82
CA TRP A 55 9.64 -12.52 3.40
C TRP A 55 9.65 -11.13 2.76
N ALA A 56 8.68 -10.28 3.14
CA ALA A 56 8.60 -8.90 2.66
C ALA A 56 9.90 -8.12 2.92
N LYS A 57 10.44 -8.23 4.14
CA LYS A 57 11.71 -7.60 4.53
C LYS A 57 12.90 -8.06 3.66
N LEU A 58 12.96 -9.35 3.34
CA LEU A 58 14.03 -9.93 2.52
C LEU A 58 14.01 -9.44 1.07
N VAL A 59 12.82 -9.26 0.50
CA VAL A 59 12.70 -8.86 -0.92
C VAL A 59 12.65 -7.35 -1.11
N LEU A 60 12.36 -6.59 -0.07
CA LEU A 60 12.20 -5.13 -0.12
C LEU A 60 13.35 -4.41 -0.86
N PRO A 61 14.65 -4.74 -0.65
CA PRO A 61 15.74 -4.10 -1.37
C PRO A 61 15.73 -4.31 -2.90
N ARG A 62 15.01 -5.33 -3.37
CA ARG A 62 14.88 -5.63 -4.80
C ARG A 62 13.70 -4.94 -5.46
N ILE A 63 12.69 -4.55 -4.67
CA ILE A 63 11.41 -4.04 -5.19
C ILE A 63 11.24 -2.55 -4.90
N VAL A 64 11.95 -2.01 -3.92
CA VAL A 64 12.07 -0.58 -3.63
C VAL A 64 13.56 -0.23 -3.60
N PRO A 65 14.27 -0.30 -4.75
CA PRO A 65 15.66 0.10 -4.81
C PRO A 65 15.80 1.62 -4.69
N ILE A 66 17.00 2.08 -4.42
CA ILE A 66 17.34 3.51 -4.59
C ILE A 66 17.06 3.89 -6.04
N SER A 67 16.08 4.78 -6.25
CA SER A 67 15.58 5.15 -7.57
C SER A 67 15.77 6.64 -7.84
N GLU A 68 15.94 7.00 -9.12
CA GLU A 68 15.92 8.41 -9.55
C GLU A 68 14.52 9.03 -9.42
N ALA A 69 13.47 8.21 -9.46
CA ALA A 69 12.09 8.67 -9.32
C ALA A 69 11.79 8.99 -7.84
N PRO A 70 11.38 10.23 -7.52
CA PRO A 70 11.05 10.60 -6.16
C PRO A 70 9.81 9.83 -5.68
N ILE A 71 9.89 9.24 -4.48
CA ILE A 71 8.75 8.60 -3.83
C ILE A 71 7.93 9.70 -3.17
N ALA A 72 6.69 9.85 -3.61
CA ALA A 72 5.71 10.78 -3.03
C ALA A 72 5.04 10.18 -1.79
N ALA A 73 4.70 8.88 -1.84
CA ALA A 73 4.21 8.12 -0.70
C ALA A 73 4.50 6.62 -0.90
N LEU A 74 4.52 5.86 0.20
CA LEU A 74 4.66 4.41 0.20
C LEU A 74 3.74 3.81 1.26
N THR A 75 2.90 2.86 0.87
CA THR A 75 2.09 2.08 1.81
C THR A 75 2.77 0.78 2.18
N VAL A 76 2.63 0.32 3.42
CA VAL A 76 3.06 -0.99 3.91
C VAL A 76 1.83 -1.69 4.46
N PHE A 77 1.34 -2.72 3.76
CA PHE A 77 0.09 -3.39 4.07
C PHE A 77 0.30 -4.90 4.19
N PHE A 78 0.68 -5.35 5.39
CA PHE A 78 0.93 -6.75 5.75
C PHE A 78 0.25 -7.08 7.08
N GLY A 79 0.27 -8.36 7.45
CA GLY A 79 -0.26 -8.86 8.70
C GLY A 79 -1.34 -9.90 8.52
N ALA A 80 -2.06 -9.89 7.38
CA ALA A 80 -3.10 -10.88 7.09
C ALA A 80 -2.56 -12.31 6.91
N ASN A 81 -1.29 -12.46 6.56
CA ASN A 81 -0.60 -13.75 6.52
C ASN A 81 0.17 -14.03 7.81
N ASP A 82 0.82 -13.01 8.37
CA ASP A 82 1.58 -13.12 9.61
C ASP A 82 0.73 -13.65 10.78
N CYS A 83 -0.55 -13.25 10.85
CA CYS A 83 -1.50 -13.66 11.88
C CYS A 83 -2.06 -15.08 11.70
N ALA A 84 -1.57 -15.85 10.73
CA ALA A 84 -1.92 -17.26 10.60
C ALA A 84 -1.58 -18.02 11.90
N LEU A 85 -2.41 -18.98 12.28
CA LEU A 85 -2.17 -19.82 13.45
C LEU A 85 -0.95 -20.71 13.21
N GLU A 86 -0.01 -20.73 14.14
CA GLU A 86 1.26 -21.44 14.01
C GLU A 86 1.06 -22.94 13.79
N ASP A 87 0.13 -23.55 14.52
CA ASP A 87 -0.18 -24.98 14.43
C ASP A 87 -0.96 -25.37 13.16
N LYS A 88 -1.54 -24.40 12.45
CA LYS A 88 -2.35 -24.62 11.23
C LYS A 88 -1.64 -24.19 9.96
N ASN A 89 -0.85 -23.12 10.02
CA ASN A 89 -0.12 -22.60 8.86
C ASN A 89 1.23 -22.03 9.28
N PRO A 90 2.18 -22.86 9.73
CA PRO A 90 3.49 -22.42 10.21
C PRO A 90 4.32 -21.70 9.15
N ALA A 91 4.09 -21.96 7.87
CA ALA A 91 4.81 -21.33 6.78
C ALA A 91 4.52 -19.83 6.67
N GLN A 92 3.29 -19.42 6.93
CA GLN A 92 2.91 -17.99 6.89
C GLN A 92 3.01 -17.31 8.25
N HIS A 93 2.85 -18.05 9.34
CA HIS A 93 2.92 -17.50 10.68
C HIS A 93 4.23 -16.78 10.96
N VAL A 94 4.10 -15.59 11.53
CA VAL A 94 5.24 -14.82 12.09
C VAL A 94 4.87 -14.42 13.52
N PRO A 95 5.66 -14.79 14.54
CA PRO A 95 5.37 -14.41 15.92
C PRO A 95 5.18 -12.89 16.06
N LEU A 96 4.24 -12.47 16.90
CA LEU A 96 3.81 -11.08 17.03
C LEU A 96 4.98 -10.10 17.29
N GLN A 97 5.93 -10.51 18.13
CA GLN A 97 7.12 -9.70 18.40
C GLN A 97 8.00 -9.55 17.13
N GLU A 98 8.24 -10.65 16.41
CA GLU A 98 8.99 -10.62 15.15
C GLU A 98 8.29 -9.77 14.08
N PHE A 99 6.95 -9.88 13.98
CA PHE A 99 6.15 -9.04 13.10
C PHE A 99 6.39 -7.55 13.37
N THR A 100 6.35 -7.15 14.65
CA THR A 100 6.60 -5.78 15.07
C THR A 100 8.01 -5.31 14.68
N GLU A 101 9.03 -6.13 14.91
CA GLU A 101 10.41 -5.80 14.54
C GLU A 101 10.60 -5.78 13.01
N ASN A 102 9.96 -6.68 12.27
CA ASN A 102 10.00 -6.67 10.82
C ASN A 102 9.43 -5.38 10.23
N LEU A 103 8.32 -4.86 10.77
CA LEU A 103 7.76 -3.57 10.34
C LEU A 103 8.73 -2.41 10.61
N LYS A 104 9.38 -2.39 11.77
CA LYS A 104 10.39 -1.37 12.09
C LYS A 104 11.62 -1.47 11.18
N ASP A 105 12.04 -2.68 10.86
CA ASP A 105 13.17 -2.90 9.95
C ASP A 105 12.84 -2.46 8.51
N ILE A 106 11.58 -2.67 8.07
CA ILE A 106 11.09 -2.12 6.80
C ILE A 106 11.22 -0.59 6.80
N VAL A 107 10.78 0.11 7.86
CA VAL A 107 10.93 1.57 7.97
C VAL A 107 12.42 1.96 7.96
N LYS A 108 13.27 1.31 8.74
CA LYS A 108 14.72 1.59 8.76
C LYS A 108 15.34 1.48 7.36
N TYR A 109 14.99 0.44 6.61
CA TYR A 109 15.45 0.29 5.24
C TYR A 109 14.97 1.45 4.35
N LEU A 110 13.67 1.78 4.38
CA LEU A 110 13.11 2.87 3.59
C LEU A 110 13.77 4.21 3.89
N LEU A 111 14.02 4.51 5.16
CA LEU A 111 14.76 5.70 5.58
C LEU A 111 16.18 5.71 4.99
N SER A 112 16.85 4.56 4.97
CA SER A 112 18.22 4.44 4.41
C SER A 112 18.26 4.67 2.90
N THR A 113 17.12 4.51 2.21
CA THR A 113 16.99 4.81 0.77
C THR A 113 16.54 6.24 0.47
N GLY A 114 16.36 7.07 1.50
CA GLY A 114 15.96 8.48 1.37
C GLY A 114 14.45 8.71 1.41
N VAL A 115 13.64 7.69 1.72
CA VAL A 115 12.21 7.86 1.96
C VAL A 115 12.00 8.37 3.38
N SER A 116 11.46 9.58 3.55
CA SER A 116 11.19 10.14 4.88
C SER A 116 9.94 9.55 5.55
N ASN A 117 9.87 9.61 6.89
CA ASN A 117 8.77 9.03 7.68
C ASN A 117 7.39 9.53 7.24
N ASP A 118 7.28 10.83 6.92
CA ASP A 118 6.04 11.48 6.49
C ASP A 118 5.49 10.93 5.17
N LYS A 119 6.29 10.18 4.41
CA LYS A 119 5.88 9.52 3.17
C LYS A 119 5.43 8.07 3.36
N ILE A 120 5.68 7.49 4.52
CA ILE A 120 5.34 6.10 4.82
C ILE A 120 3.98 6.04 5.51
N ILE A 121 3.12 5.13 5.06
CA ILE A 121 1.80 4.86 5.63
C ILE A 121 1.68 3.37 5.89
N PHE A 122 1.51 2.98 7.14
CA PHE A 122 1.11 1.61 7.46
C PHE A 122 -0.40 1.45 7.30
N ILE A 123 -0.82 0.26 6.88
CA ILE A 123 -2.23 -0.15 6.86
C ILE A 123 -2.31 -1.42 7.70
N THR A 124 -3.13 -1.40 8.75
CA THR A 124 -3.32 -2.60 9.58
C THR A 124 -4.06 -3.69 8.79
N PRO A 125 -3.82 -4.99 9.05
CA PRO A 125 -4.62 -6.04 8.44
C PRO A 125 -6.11 -5.78 8.71
N PRO A 126 -7.02 -6.09 7.76
CA PRO A 126 -8.47 -5.96 7.97
C PRO A 126 -8.97 -6.99 9.00
N PRO A 127 -10.20 -6.83 9.52
CA PRO A 127 -10.84 -7.88 10.30
C PRO A 127 -11.05 -9.14 9.45
N LEU A 128 -11.16 -10.28 10.11
CA LEU A 128 -11.38 -11.58 9.49
C LEU A 128 -12.79 -12.08 9.80
N GLN A 129 -13.53 -12.50 8.78
CA GLN A 129 -14.81 -13.20 8.96
C GLN A 129 -14.54 -14.72 8.94
N GLU A 130 -14.44 -15.30 10.14
CA GLU A 130 -13.97 -16.68 10.35
C GLU A 130 -14.79 -17.73 9.61
N ALA A 131 -16.13 -17.64 9.65
CA ALA A 131 -16.99 -18.64 9.03
C ALA A 131 -16.90 -18.67 7.49
N ALA A 132 -16.67 -17.51 6.84
CA ALA A 132 -16.42 -17.46 5.41
C ALA A 132 -15.02 -17.99 5.07
N TRP A 133 -14.01 -17.57 5.83
CA TRP A 133 -12.64 -18.03 5.61
C TRP A 133 -12.47 -19.53 5.89
N GLU A 134 -13.21 -20.09 6.84
CA GLU A 134 -13.23 -21.54 7.09
C GLU A 134 -13.71 -22.33 5.87
N LYS A 135 -14.75 -21.85 5.19
CA LYS A 135 -15.22 -22.47 3.93
C LYS A 135 -14.13 -22.50 2.87
N GLU A 136 -13.38 -21.40 2.72
CA GLU A 136 -12.24 -21.32 1.79
C GLU A 136 -11.09 -22.27 2.19
N CYS A 137 -10.84 -22.41 3.47
CA CYS A 137 -9.86 -23.38 3.98
C CYS A 137 -10.29 -24.82 3.65
N LEU A 138 -11.54 -25.16 3.89
CA LEU A 138 -12.09 -26.49 3.61
C LEU A 138 -12.05 -26.82 2.13
N LEU A 139 -12.33 -25.88 1.23
CA LEU A 139 -12.18 -26.07 -0.22
C LEU A 139 -10.73 -26.40 -0.63
N LYS A 140 -9.77 -25.98 0.18
CA LYS A 140 -8.32 -26.27 0.00
C LYS A 140 -7.84 -27.44 0.85
N CYS A 141 -8.75 -28.26 1.37
CA CYS A 141 -8.47 -29.41 2.24
C CYS A 141 -7.64 -29.00 3.49
N SER A 142 -7.86 -27.83 4.04
CA SER A 142 -7.21 -27.33 5.26
C SER A 142 -8.22 -26.91 6.32
N ALA A 143 -7.82 -26.87 7.58
CA ALA A 143 -8.63 -26.34 8.67
C ALA A 143 -8.57 -24.80 8.69
N LEU A 144 -9.53 -24.17 9.42
CA LEU A 144 -9.46 -22.75 9.73
C LEU A 144 -8.10 -22.43 10.34
N ASN A 145 -7.41 -21.48 9.75
CA ASN A 145 -6.02 -21.17 10.08
C ASN A 145 -5.80 -19.69 10.48
N ARG A 146 -6.85 -18.95 10.71
CA ARG A 146 -6.83 -17.56 11.20
C ARG A 146 -8.03 -17.28 12.07
N LEU A 147 -7.88 -16.39 13.05
CA LEU A 147 -8.95 -15.92 13.93
C LEU A 147 -8.97 -14.40 13.94
N ASN A 148 -10.17 -13.80 13.99
CA ASN A 148 -10.32 -12.34 14.04
C ASN A 148 -9.66 -11.74 15.28
N SER A 149 -9.75 -12.41 16.43
CA SER A 149 -9.09 -12.00 17.66
C SER A 149 -7.56 -11.95 17.54
N VAL A 150 -6.97 -12.88 16.78
CA VAL A 150 -5.52 -12.88 16.48
C VAL A 150 -5.19 -11.78 15.47
N ALA A 151 -5.97 -11.63 14.40
CA ALA A 151 -5.79 -10.53 13.45
C ALA A 151 -5.81 -9.16 14.14
N GLY A 152 -6.69 -8.98 15.15
CA GLY A 152 -6.74 -7.77 15.97
C GLY A 152 -5.46 -7.51 16.77
N GLN A 153 -4.78 -8.55 17.26
CA GLN A 153 -3.48 -8.39 17.94
C GLN A 153 -2.40 -7.88 16.96
N TYR A 154 -2.37 -8.39 15.72
CA TYR A 154 -1.46 -7.92 14.69
C TYR A 154 -1.80 -6.51 14.20
N ALA A 155 -3.08 -6.17 14.10
CA ALA A 155 -3.52 -4.80 13.80
C ALA A 155 -3.03 -3.82 14.89
N GLN A 156 -3.21 -4.17 16.16
CA GLN A 156 -2.74 -3.36 17.29
C GLN A 156 -1.21 -3.23 17.30
N ALA A 157 -0.48 -4.31 17.02
CA ALA A 157 0.98 -4.29 16.93
C ALA A 157 1.47 -3.42 15.77
N CYS A 158 0.80 -3.48 14.61
CA CYS A 158 1.08 -2.61 13.47
C CYS A 158 0.85 -1.12 13.83
N PHE A 159 -0.27 -0.81 14.49
CA PHE A 159 -0.57 0.54 14.95
C PHE A 159 0.50 1.07 15.90
N GLN A 160 0.92 0.26 16.88
CA GLN A 160 1.99 0.64 17.82
C GLN A 160 3.34 0.80 17.13
N ALA A 161 3.69 -0.11 16.19
CA ALA A 161 4.93 -0.01 15.42
C ALA A 161 4.99 1.26 14.57
N ALA A 162 3.87 1.68 13.99
CA ALA A 162 3.76 2.94 13.25
C ALA A 162 4.07 4.14 14.16
N GLY A 163 3.41 4.23 15.32
CA GLY A 163 3.66 5.30 16.30
C GLY A 163 5.12 5.34 16.77
N GLN A 164 5.72 4.17 17.06
CA GLN A 164 7.13 4.07 17.47
C GLN A 164 8.10 4.45 16.36
N SER A 165 7.71 4.27 15.11
CA SER A 165 8.53 4.60 13.94
C SER A 165 8.27 6.01 13.40
N GLY A 166 7.29 6.75 13.96
CA GLY A 166 6.93 8.08 13.51
C GLY A 166 6.34 8.11 12.10
N VAL A 167 5.62 7.07 11.70
CA VAL A 167 4.92 6.97 10.40
C VAL A 167 3.41 7.00 10.60
N ASP A 168 2.68 7.39 9.56
CA ASP A 168 1.21 7.36 9.62
C ASP A 168 0.66 5.94 9.57
N VAL A 169 -0.55 5.78 10.07
CA VAL A 169 -1.25 4.50 10.05
C VAL A 169 -2.73 4.66 9.69
N LEU A 170 -3.20 3.83 8.77
CA LEU A 170 -4.62 3.57 8.54
C LEU A 170 -5.01 2.34 9.37
N ASP A 171 -5.71 2.55 10.49
CA ASP A 171 -6.19 1.45 11.33
C ASP A 171 -7.46 0.84 10.74
N LEU A 172 -7.27 0.05 9.71
CA LEU A 172 -8.34 -0.55 8.93
C LEU A 172 -9.18 -1.54 9.75
N TRP A 173 -8.51 -2.33 10.63
CA TRP A 173 -9.19 -3.29 11.51
C TRP A 173 -10.23 -2.62 12.40
N THR A 174 -9.86 -1.53 13.03
CA THR A 174 -10.75 -0.77 13.90
C THR A 174 -11.84 -0.04 13.11
N LEU A 175 -11.47 0.60 12.00
CA LEU A 175 -12.40 1.39 11.19
C LEU A 175 -13.52 0.52 10.62
N MET A 176 -13.22 -0.65 10.03
CA MET A 176 -14.22 -1.53 9.46
C MET A 176 -15.21 -2.07 10.51
N GLN A 177 -14.77 -2.27 11.75
CA GLN A 177 -15.64 -2.77 12.82
C GLN A 177 -16.46 -1.67 13.50
N LYS A 178 -16.02 -0.41 13.43
CA LYS A 178 -16.73 0.74 14.00
C LYS A 178 -17.71 1.42 13.04
N ASP A 179 -17.75 1.03 11.79
CA ASP A 179 -18.56 1.67 10.75
C ASP A 179 -20.08 1.47 10.94
N GLY A 180 -20.53 0.80 12.01
CA GLY A 180 -21.94 0.59 12.32
C GLY A 180 -22.63 -0.47 11.47
N GLN A 181 -21.90 -1.16 10.60
CA GLN A 181 -22.36 -2.28 9.78
C GLN A 181 -21.66 -3.58 10.22
N ASP A 182 -22.18 -4.69 9.77
CA ASP A 182 -21.45 -5.95 9.83
C ASP A 182 -20.23 -5.85 8.90
N PHE A 183 -19.02 -5.89 9.48
CA PHE A 183 -17.78 -5.75 8.73
C PHE A 183 -17.60 -6.82 7.64
N SER A 184 -18.33 -7.92 7.69
CA SER A 184 -18.29 -8.97 6.67
C SER A 184 -18.62 -8.45 5.26
N VAL A 185 -19.39 -7.36 5.15
CA VAL A 185 -19.70 -6.73 3.86
C VAL A 185 -18.47 -6.20 3.13
N TYR A 186 -17.37 -5.93 3.85
CA TYR A 186 -16.11 -5.48 3.29
C TYR A 186 -15.20 -6.59 2.80
N LEU A 187 -15.60 -7.85 3.03
CA LEU A 187 -14.80 -9.03 2.70
C LEU A 187 -15.53 -9.90 1.66
N SER A 188 -14.79 -10.46 0.72
CA SER A 188 -15.32 -11.33 -0.33
C SER A 188 -15.36 -12.80 0.09
N ASP A 189 -14.31 -13.25 0.75
CA ASP A 189 -14.08 -14.65 1.16
C ASP A 189 -13.80 -14.78 2.67
N GLY A 190 -14.00 -13.69 3.42
CA GLY A 190 -13.70 -13.61 4.83
C GLY A 190 -12.30 -13.07 5.16
N LEU A 191 -11.40 -12.94 4.16
CA LEU A 191 -10.03 -12.43 4.30
C LEU A 191 -9.74 -11.28 3.32
N HIS A 192 -10.04 -11.48 2.03
CA HIS A 192 -9.78 -10.50 0.99
C HIS A 192 -10.94 -9.51 0.85
N LEU A 193 -10.63 -8.32 0.33
CA LEU A 193 -11.61 -7.24 0.21
C LEU A 193 -12.69 -7.56 -0.84
N SER A 194 -13.93 -7.23 -0.54
CA SER A 194 -15.02 -7.10 -1.51
C SER A 194 -14.88 -5.77 -2.27
N ASP A 195 -15.74 -5.54 -3.28
CA ASP A 195 -15.80 -4.24 -3.96
C ASP A 195 -16.04 -3.10 -2.95
N LYS A 196 -16.95 -3.31 -1.99
CA LYS A 196 -17.22 -2.35 -0.91
C LYS A 196 -16.02 -2.16 0.01
N GLY A 197 -15.27 -3.23 0.32
CA GLY A 197 -14.03 -3.15 1.08
C GLY A 197 -12.93 -2.40 0.34
N ASN A 198 -12.80 -2.61 -0.95
CA ASN A 198 -11.86 -1.87 -1.79
C ASN A 198 -12.18 -0.38 -1.83
N GLN A 199 -13.45 -0.01 -2.00
CA GLN A 199 -13.89 1.39 -1.94
C GLN A 199 -13.59 1.99 -0.57
N PHE A 200 -13.90 1.29 0.52
CA PHE A 200 -13.62 1.74 1.88
C PHE A 200 -12.14 2.02 2.11
N VAL A 201 -11.24 1.12 1.67
CA VAL A 201 -9.79 1.33 1.76
C VAL A 201 -9.36 2.54 0.94
N ALA A 202 -9.86 2.68 -0.29
CA ALA A 202 -9.49 3.80 -1.17
C ALA A 202 -9.88 5.15 -0.55
N GLU A 203 -11.09 5.27 -0.02
CA GLU A 203 -11.59 6.50 0.61
C GLU A 203 -10.77 6.89 1.85
N HIS A 204 -10.55 5.95 2.76
CA HIS A 204 -9.81 6.23 4.00
C HIS A 204 -8.31 6.44 3.74
N LEU A 205 -7.71 5.68 2.83
CA LEU A 205 -6.32 5.89 2.46
C LEU A 205 -6.11 7.24 1.78
N TRP A 206 -7.08 7.69 0.97
CA TRP A 206 -7.00 8.98 0.30
C TRP A 206 -6.84 10.12 1.29
N THR A 207 -7.51 10.10 2.43
CA THR A 207 -7.38 11.14 3.47
C THR A 207 -5.94 11.33 3.97
N LEU A 208 -5.15 10.25 3.95
CA LEU A 208 -3.73 10.27 4.31
C LEU A 208 -2.82 10.61 3.12
N LEU A 209 -3.18 10.17 1.91
CA LEU A 209 -2.38 10.40 0.71
C LEU A 209 -2.52 11.82 0.19
N GLU A 210 -3.72 12.40 0.22
CA GLU A 210 -4.02 13.68 -0.40
C GLU A 210 -3.03 14.77 0.03
N ARG A 211 -2.75 14.89 1.32
CA ARG A 211 -1.81 15.90 1.85
C ARG A 211 -0.37 15.76 1.34
N ARG A 212 0.01 14.59 0.83
CA ARG A 212 1.35 14.30 0.27
C ARG A 212 1.47 14.60 -1.20
N VAL A 213 0.35 14.64 -1.89
CA VAL A 213 0.28 14.71 -3.35
C VAL A 213 -0.47 15.94 -3.87
N THR A 214 -1.11 16.72 -2.98
CA THR A 214 -1.88 17.91 -3.36
C THR A 214 -1.02 18.90 -4.12
N ASP A 215 0.18 19.21 -3.64
CA ASP A 215 1.08 20.21 -4.21
C ASP A 215 1.87 19.69 -5.41
N LEU A 216 1.73 18.42 -5.77
CA LEU A 216 2.38 17.87 -6.95
C LEU A 216 1.75 18.47 -8.21
N PRO A 217 2.56 19.08 -9.10
CA PRO A 217 2.05 19.67 -10.33
C PRO A 217 1.57 18.57 -11.29
N PHE A 218 0.62 18.94 -12.17
CA PHE A 218 0.34 18.10 -13.33
C PHE A 218 1.57 18.00 -14.22
N ILE A 219 1.94 16.79 -14.56
CA ILE A 219 3.06 16.52 -15.44
C ILE A 219 2.60 16.79 -16.89
N LEU A 220 3.32 17.68 -17.54
CA LEU A 220 3.02 18.23 -18.86
C LEU A 220 1.72 19.07 -18.89
N PRO A 221 1.63 20.08 -19.75
CA PRO A 221 0.45 20.94 -19.86
C PRO A 221 -0.77 20.18 -20.40
N TYR A 222 -1.97 20.66 -20.09
CA TYR A 222 -3.20 20.21 -20.72
C TYR A 222 -3.19 20.56 -22.22
N TRP A 223 -3.76 19.73 -23.08
CA TRP A 223 -3.68 19.92 -24.53
C TRP A 223 -4.14 21.28 -25.01
N GLY A 224 -5.18 21.87 -24.40
CA GLY A 224 -5.68 23.21 -24.73
C GLY A 224 -4.73 24.36 -24.37
N MET A 225 -3.68 24.09 -23.57
CA MET A 225 -2.63 25.06 -23.24
C MET A 225 -1.48 25.06 -24.27
N TRP A 226 -1.48 24.15 -25.23
CA TRP A 226 -0.49 24.04 -26.29
C TRP A 226 -0.75 25.04 -27.42
N THR A 227 -0.60 26.34 -27.11
CA THR A 227 -0.48 27.36 -28.18
C THR A 227 0.95 27.34 -28.74
N GLN A 228 1.14 27.85 -29.97
CA GLN A 228 2.49 27.86 -30.56
C GLN A 228 3.56 28.51 -29.66
N ASN A 229 3.17 29.52 -28.86
CA ASN A 229 4.06 30.22 -27.93
C ASN A 229 4.37 29.36 -26.69
N VAL A 230 3.43 28.58 -26.18
CA VAL A 230 3.63 27.67 -25.04
C VAL A 230 4.47 26.45 -25.44
N LEU A 231 4.28 25.92 -26.65
CA LEU A 231 5.13 24.88 -27.22
C LEU A 231 6.60 25.35 -27.28
N ARG A 232 6.84 26.58 -27.76
CA ARG A 232 8.20 27.17 -27.79
C ARG A 232 8.74 27.36 -26.37
N ALA A 233 7.96 27.92 -25.44
CA ALA A 233 8.39 28.16 -24.06
C ALA A 233 8.65 26.84 -23.31
N ALA A 234 7.79 25.84 -23.41
CA ALA A 234 7.99 24.52 -22.83
C ALA A 234 9.22 23.82 -23.43
N TYR A 235 9.43 23.93 -24.73
CA TYR A 235 10.63 23.40 -25.41
C TYR A 235 11.91 24.11 -24.98
N CYS A 236 11.83 25.44 -24.77
CA CYS A 236 12.97 26.23 -24.25
C CYS A 236 13.25 25.96 -22.77
N ALA A 237 12.22 25.84 -21.93
CA ALA A 237 12.37 25.48 -20.51
C ALA A 237 12.99 24.10 -20.31
N ILE A 238 12.61 23.14 -21.14
CA ILE A 238 13.24 21.80 -21.18
C ILE A 238 14.73 21.91 -21.60
N LYS A 239 15.10 22.84 -22.47
CA LYS A 239 16.48 23.10 -22.87
C LYS A 239 17.31 23.80 -21.80
N THR A 240 16.73 24.69 -21.00
CA THR A 240 17.46 25.46 -19.98
C THR A 240 17.70 24.70 -18.67
N GLN A 241 16.94 23.64 -18.40
CA GLN A 241 17.21 22.71 -17.28
C GLN A 241 18.34 21.71 -17.58
N VAL A 242 19.04 21.88 -18.70
CA VAL A 242 20.14 21.03 -19.20
C VAL A 242 21.52 21.70 -19.01
N LYS A 243 21.67 22.57 -18.00
CA LYS A 243 22.99 23.06 -17.57
C LYS A 243 23.34 22.55 -16.19
#